data_f151baf2c2942627d01ac9e520876f4c
#
_entry.id   f151baf2c2942627d01ac9e520876f4c
#
_cell.length_a   1.000
_cell.length_b   1.000
_cell.length_c   1.000
_cell.angle_alpha   90.00
_cell.angle_beta   90.00
_cell.angle_gamma   90.00
#
_symmetry.space_group_name_H-M   'P 1'
#
loop_
_entity.id
_entity.type
_entity.pdbx_description
1 polymer ?
#
loop_
_entity_poly.entity_id
_entity_poly.type
_entity_poly.pdbx_seq_one_letter_code
_entity_poly.pdbx_strand_id
1 'polypeptide(L)'
;VQSRVKMLEKLELLEVDEEDTSALRLKFPPSPRSGNYPVIMEGVGKSYGDHVVFKNANLTIERGDKVAFVGKNGEGKSTLVKCIMKEIEHEGTLTIGHNVQIGYFAQNQASLLDENLTVFQTIDDVAKGEIRNKIRDLLGAFMFGGPEESMKKVKVLSGGERTRLAMIKLLL
;
A
#
# COMPACT_ATOMS: atom_id res chain seq x y z
N VAL A 1 -30.97 36.14 30.24
CA VAL A 1 -30.44 34.79 30.53
C VAL A 1 -31.26 33.73 29.79
N GLN A 2 -32.61 33.73 29.86
CA GLN A 2 -33.50 32.73 29.22
C GLN A 2 -33.39 32.71 27.67
N SER A 3 -33.07 33.84 27.02
CA SER A 3 -32.90 33.88 25.55
C SER A 3 -31.64 33.14 25.05
N ARG A 4 -30.57 33.13 25.86
CA ARG A 4 -29.32 32.38 25.51
C ARG A 4 -29.45 30.88 25.74
N VAL A 5 -30.27 30.47 26.75
CA VAL A 5 -30.57 29.06 26.98
C VAL A 5 -31.37 28.48 25.83
N LYS A 6 -32.42 29.20 25.35
CA LYS A 6 -33.18 28.79 24.15
C LYS A 6 -32.37 28.76 22.86
N MET A 7 -31.28 29.54 22.79
CA MET A 7 -30.39 29.52 21.64
C MET A 7 -29.44 28.32 21.68
N LEU A 8 -29.03 27.89 22.87
CA LEU A 8 -28.24 26.67 23.07
C LEU A 8 -29.05 25.39 22.87
N GLU A 9 -30.33 25.39 23.24
CA GLU A 9 -31.25 24.27 23.00
C GLU A 9 -31.57 24.05 21.51
N LYS A 10 -31.36 25.07 20.66
CA LYS A 10 -31.48 24.99 19.18
C LYS A 10 -30.23 24.60 18.46
N LEU A 11 -29.09 24.49 19.12
CA LEU A 11 -27.90 23.92 18.54
C LEU A 11 -28.12 22.43 18.37
N GLU A 12 -28.30 21.99 17.12
CA GLU A 12 -28.19 20.58 16.79
C GLU A 12 -26.80 20.13 17.23
N LEU A 13 -26.77 19.24 18.23
CA LEU A 13 -25.55 18.54 18.57
C LEU A 13 -25.12 17.76 17.32
N LEU A 14 -23.99 18.15 16.72
CA LEU A 14 -23.34 17.32 15.72
C LEU A 14 -23.01 16.01 16.42
N GLU A 15 -23.79 14.98 16.15
CA GLU A 15 -23.41 13.61 16.49
C GLU A 15 -22.12 13.33 15.70
N VAL A 16 -21.00 13.30 16.40
CA VAL A 16 -19.75 12.81 15.85
C VAL A 16 -19.92 11.31 15.75
N ASP A 17 -19.98 10.79 14.54
CA ASP A 17 -19.98 9.34 14.31
C ASP A 17 -18.85 8.72 15.15
N GLU A 18 -19.17 7.69 15.93
CA GLU A 18 -18.16 6.96 16.69
C GLU A 18 -17.08 6.47 15.71
N GLU A 19 -15.82 6.75 16.03
CA GLU A 19 -14.71 6.23 15.24
C GLU A 19 -14.83 4.70 15.18
N ASP A 20 -15.02 4.17 13.96
CA ASP A 20 -15.03 2.72 13.76
C ASP A 20 -13.62 2.17 14.02
N THR A 21 -13.42 1.68 15.23
CA THR A 21 -12.18 1.04 15.68
C THR A 21 -12.11 -0.44 15.31
N SER A 22 -12.99 -0.91 14.42
CA SER A 22 -13.00 -2.31 14.00
C SER A 22 -11.65 -2.68 13.36
N ALA A 23 -11.00 -3.70 13.91
CA ALA A 23 -9.73 -4.18 13.40
C ALA A 23 -9.94 -4.97 12.10
N LEU A 24 -9.23 -4.58 11.06
CA LEU A 24 -9.21 -5.28 9.78
C LEU A 24 -8.72 -6.73 9.97
N ARG A 25 -9.61 -7.72 9.76
CA ARG A 25 -9.29 -9.15 9.85
C ARG A 25 -9.27 -9.78 8.46
N LEU A 26 -8.16 -9.61 7.74
CA LEU A 26 -7.95 -10.25 6.44
C LEU A 26 -7.21 -11.58 6.61
N LYS A 27 -7.74 -12.61 5.97
CA LYS A 27 -7.04 -13.89 5.78
C LYS A 27 -6.77 -14.04 4.29
N PHE A 28 -5.52 -13.87 3.90
CA PHE A 28 -5.09 -14.19 2.54
C PHE A 28 -4.84 -15.68 2.38
N PRO A 29 -5.06 -16.26 1.19
CA PRO A 29 -4.62 -17.60 0.90
C PRO A 29 -3.09 -17.69 1.10
N PRO A 30 -2.58 -18.84 1.60
CA PRO A 30 -1.15 -18.99 1.80
C PRO A 30 -0.42 -18.89 0.45
N SER A 31 0.54 -17.99 0.36
CA SER A 31 1.44 -17.91 -0.80
C SER A 31 2.45 -19.08 -0.77
N PRO A 32 3.01 -19.47 -1.91
CA PRO A 32 4.12 -20.42 -1.96
C PRO A 32 5.24 -19.97 -1.01
N ARG A 33 5.77 -20.92 -0.23
CA ARG A 33 6.83 -20.60 0.74
C ARG A 33 8.10 -20.16 0.00
N SER A 34 8.56 -18.95 0.28
CA SER A 34 9.85 -18.44 -0.22
C SER A 34 11.04 -19.17 0.40
N GLY A 35 12.20 -19.07 -0.21
CA GLY A 35 13.48 -19.44 0.42
C GLY A 35 13.73 -18.69 1.75
N ASN A 36 14.78 -19.10 2.47
CA ASN A 36 15.13 -18.48 3.76
C ASN A 36 15.65 -17.05 3.59
N TYR A 37 16.28 -16.76 2.46
CA TYR A 37 16.88 -15.46 2.13
C TYR A 37 16.17 -14.84 0.93
N PRO A 38 15.12 -14.06 1.14
CA PRO A 38 14.38 -13.40 0.07
C PRO A 38 15.22 -12.42 -0.74
N VAL A 39 16.15 -11.72 -0.11
CA VAL A 39 17.04 -10.76 -0.79
C VAL A 39 18.44 -10.91 -0.24
N ILE A 40 19.41 -11.01 -1.13
CA ILE A 40 20.85 -10.99 -0.82
C ILE A 40 21.49 -9.92 -1.71
N MET A 41 22.23 -9.00 -1.13
CA MET A 41 22.98 -7.94 -1.79
C MET A 41 24.42 -8.02 -1.38
N GLU A 42 25.32 -8.06 -2.38
CA GLU A 42 26.79 -8.11 -2.18
C GLU A 42 27.43 -7.04 -3.04
N GLY A 43 28.01 -6.05 -2.40
CA GLY A 43 28.71 -4.95 -3.05
C GLY A 43 27.81 -4.12 -4.00
N VAL A 44 26.50 -4.06 -3.74
CA VAL A 44 25.58 -3.34 -4.63
C VAL A 44 25.84 -1.84 -4.59
N GLY A 45 25.93 -1.23 -5.76
CA GLY A 45 26.14 0.19 -5.94
C GLY A 45 25.25 0.76 -7.03
N LYS A 46 25.02 2.09 -6.98
CA LYS A 46 24.34 2.82 -8.05
C LYS A 46 24.92 4.19 -8.24
N SER A 47 25.21 4.48 -9.49
CA SER A 47 25.66 5.80 -9.95
C SER A 47 24.82 6.26 -11.14
N TYR A 48 24.65 7.57 -11.31
CA TYR A 48 24.06 8.21 -12.48
C TYR A 48 25.11 9.18 -13.05
N GLY A 49 25.81 8.75 -14.11
CA GLY A 49 26.99 9.47 -14.59
C GLY A 49 28.03 9.60 -13.49
N ASP A 50 28.49 10.82 -13.22
CA ASP A 50 29.48 11.10 -12.16
C ASP A 50 28.87 11.16 -10.75
N HIS A 51 27.55 11.15 -10.64
CA HIS A 51 26.86 11.20 -9.35
C HIS A 51 26.67 9.82 -8.75
N VAL A 52 27.41 9.54 -7.69
CA VAL A 52 27.30 8.30 -6.93
C VAL A 52 26.19 8.44 -5.90
N VAL A 53 25.18 7.58 -5.97
CA VAL A 53 24.07 7.55 -5.02
C VAL A 53 24.45 6.74 -3.79
N PHE A 54 24.94 5.53 -3.98
CA PHE A 54 25.51 4.68 -2.92
C PHE A 54 26.49 3.67 -3.51
N LYS A 55 27.39 3.17 -2.70
CA LYS A 55 28.39 2.16 -3.09
C LYS A 55 28.47 1.05 -2.04
N ASN A 56 28.81 -0.15 -2.51
CA ASN A 56 29.16 -1.30 -1.69
C ASN A 56 28.12 -1.62 -0.60
N ALA A 57 26.82 -1.56 -0.96
CA ALA A 57 25.75 -1.95 -0.06
C ALA A 57 25.71 -3.48 0.07
N ASN A 58 25.81 -3.98 1.29
CA ASN A 58 25.70 -5.39 1.62
C ASN A 58 24.51 -5.57 2.57
N LEU A 59 23.59 -6.45 2.21
CA LEU A 59 22.38 -6.71 2.98
C LEU A 59 21.88 -8.12 2.70
N THR A 60 21.59 -8.86 3.75
CA THR A 60 20.86 -10.13 3.65
C THR A 60 19.57 -9.98 4.44
N ILE A 61 18.44 -10.19 3.76
CA ILE A 61 17.12 -10.19 4.40
C ILE A 61 16.70 -11.64 4.58
N GLU A 62 16.34 -12.00 5.80
CA GLU A 62 15.80 -13.32 6.11
C GLU A 62 14.27 -13.32 6.02
N ARG A 63 13.70 -14.50 5.82
CA ARG A 63 12.25 -14.62 5.77
C ARG A 63 11.62 -14.29 7.12
N GLY A 64 10.70 -13.32 7.13
CA GLY A 64 10.03 -12.81 8.33
C GLY A 64 10.63 -11.51 8.87
N ASP A 65 11.78 -11.06 8.32
CA ASP A 65 12.36 -9.81 8.69
C ASP A 65 11.47 -8.61 8.37
N LYS A 66 11.56 -7.60 9.21
CA LYS A 66 10.99 -6.27 9.00
C LYS A 66 12.15 -5.28 8.95
N VAL A 67 12.51 -4.88 7.74
CA VAL A 67 13.66 -4.00 7.49
C VAL A 67 13.21 -2.58 7.22
N ALA A 68 13.84 -1.59 7.85
CA ALA A 68 13.61 -0.18 7.59
C ALA A 68 14.88 0.49 7.07
N PHE A 69 14.78 1.18 5.93
CA PHE A 69 15.85 2.01 5.40
C PHE A 69 15.71 3.43 5.96
N VAL A 70 16.64 3.83 6.81
CA VAL A 70 16.64 5.13 7.49
C VAL A 70 17.77 6.00 6.93
N GLY A 71 17.49 7.29 6.72
CA GLY A 71 18.46 8.24 6.22
C GLY A 71 17.77 9.53 5.73
N LYS A 72 18.56 10.57 5.44
CA LYS A 72 18.07 11.85 4.93
C LYS A 72 17.45 11.72 3.54
N ASN A 73 16.70 12.72 3.13
CA ASN A 73 16.17 12.77 1.77
C ASN A 73 17.33 12.88 0.76
N GLY A 74 17.25 12.12 -0.33
CA GLY A 74 18.30 12.09 -1.36
C GLY A 74 19.40 11.05 -1.14
N GLU A 75 19.47 10.37 0.01
CA GLU A 75 20.50 9.35 0.31
C GLU A 75 20.31 8.00 -0.42
N GLY A 76 19.44 7.94 -1.42
CA GLY A 76 19.32 6.74 -2.27
C GLY A 76 18.41 5.64 -1.74
N LYS A 77 17.63 5.85 -0.66
CA LYS A 77 16.70 4.82 -0.14
C LYS A 77 15.74 4.28 -1.20
N SER A 78 15.08 5.17 -1.92
CA SER A 78 14.16 4.79 -3.02
C SER A 78 14.90 4.17 -4.20
N THR A 79 16.14 4.58 -4.45
CA THR A 79 16.99 4.00 -5.48
C THR A 79 17.37 2.55 -5.14
N LEU A 80 17.69 2.29 -3.86
CA LEU A 80 17.97 0.94 -3.38
C LEU A 80 16.75 0.02 -3.54
N VAL A 81 15.56 0.50 -3.18
CA VAL A 81 14.32 -0.26 -3.38
C VAL A 81 14.09 -0.56 -4.87
N LYS A 82 14.31 0.40 -5.76
CA LYS A 82 14.21 0.20 -7.21
C LYS A 82 15.22 -0.82 -7.73
N CYS A 83 16.44 -0.88 -7.18
CA CYS A 83 17.40 -1.95 -7.49
C CYS A 83 16.84 -3.32 -7.07
N ILE A 84 16.27 -3.44 -5.86
CA ILE A 84 15.65 -4.69 -5.38
C ILE A 84 14.50 -5.11 -6.30
N MET A 85 13.70 -4.15 -6.77
CA MET A 85 12.60 -4.38 -7.72
C MET A 85 13.08 -4.72 -9.13
N LYS A 86 14.38 -4.61 -9.42
CA LYS A 86 14.98 -4.75 -10.75
C LYS A 86 14.43 -3.74 -11.77
N GLU A 87 13.96 -2.59 -11.31
CA GLU A 87 13.50 -1.49 -12.17
C GLU A 87 14.65 -0.69 -12.75
N ILE A 88 15.81 -0.69 -12.11
CA ILE A 88 17.01 0.00 -12.53
C ILE A 88 18.25 -0.91 -12.42
N GLU A 89 19.21 -0.69 -13.31
CA GLU A 89 20.49 -1.38 -13.26
C GLU A 89 21.33 -0.92 -12.04
N HIS A 90 22.16 -1.81 -11.55
CA HIS A 90 23.04 -1.61 -10.40
C HIS A 90 24.39 -2.30 -10.63
N GLU A 91 25.39 -1.89 -9.89
CA GLU A 91 26.68 -2.57 -9.74
C GLU A 91 26.57 -3.64 -8.64
N GLY A 92 27.48 -4.61 -8.63
CA GLY A 92 27.50 -5.69 -7.65
C GLY A 92 26.46 -6.78 -7.89
N THR A 93 26.25 -7.64 -6.91
CA THR A 93 25.35 -8.79 -7.03
C THR A 93 24.09 -8.59 -6.17
N LEU A 94 22.93 -8.71 -6.81
CA LEU A 94 21.63 -8.69 -6.14
C LEU A 94 20.85 -9.94 -6.52
N THR A 95 20.60 -10.79 -5.55
CA THR A 95 19.90 -12.07 -5.72
C THR A 95 18.55 -12.02 -5.03
N ILE A 96 17.49 -12.29 -5.78
CA ILE A 96 16.15 -12.53 -5.24
C ILE A 96 15.98 -14.03 -5.06
N GLY A 97 15.59 -14.42 -3.87
CA GLY A 97 15.43 -15.82 -3.48
C GLY A 97 14.37 -16.57 -4.28
N HIS A 98 14.39 -17.89 -4.18
CA HIS A 98 13.43 -18.76 -4.87
C HIS A 98 12.00 -18.53 -4.32
N ASN A 99 11.00 -18.56 -5.21
CA ASN A 99 9.58 -18.33 -4.91
C ASN A 99 9.28 -17.01 -4.20
N VAL A 100 10.12 -15.99 -4.37
CA VAL A 100 9.86 -14.65 -3.86
C VAL A 100 9.02 -13.88 -4.87
N GLN A 101 7.83 -13.45 -4.45
CA GLN A 101 7.01 -12.49 -5.16
C GLN A 101 7.14 -11.14 -4.48
N ILE A 102 7.52 -10.12 -5.24
CA ILE A 102 7.74 -8.78 -4.70
C ILE A 102 6.52 -7.92 -5.02
N GLY A 103 5.87 -7.39 -3.98
CA GLY A 103 4.88 -6.32 -4.10
C GLY A 103 5.52 -4.99 -3.69
N TYR A 104 5.35 -3.96 -4.48
CA TYR A 104 5.87 -2.63 -4.19
C TYR A 104 4.72 -1.62 -4.04
N PHE A 105 4.62 -1.02 -2.87
CA PHE A 105 3.67 0.05 -2.61
C PHE A 105 4.39 1.40 -2.65
N ALA A 106 4.34 2.06 -3.79
CA ALA A 106 4.96 3.37 -3.97
C ALA A 106 4.19 4.47 -3.23
N GLN A 107 4.89 5.55 -2.85
CA GLN A 107 4.27 6.71 -2.20
C GLN A 107 3.16 7.34 -3.04
N ASN A 108 3.24 7.25 -4.38
CA ASN A 108 2.26 7.77 -5.33
C ASN A 108 1.31 6.72 -5.89
N GLN A 109 1.22 5.53 -5.28
CA GLN A 109 0.41 4.43 -5.79
C GLN A 109 -1.08 4.81 -5.94
N ALA A 110 -1.58 5.64 -5.04
CA ALA A 110 -2.95 6.14 -5.09
C ALA A 110 -3.25 7.01 -6.33
N SER A 111 -2.24 7.68 -6.89
CA SER A 111 -2.40 8.51 -8.11
C SER A 111 -2.41 7.69 -9.41
N LEU A 112 -2.06 6.41 -9.34
CA LEU A 112 -2.09 5.50 -10.50
C LEU A 112 -3.45 4.80 -10.68
N LEU A 113 -4.40 5.07 -9.80
CA LEU A 113 -5.76 4.56 -9.93
C LEU A 113 -6.51 5.31 -11.03
N ASP A 114 -7.30 4.59 -11.84
CA ASP A 114 -8.17 5.22 -12.82
C ASP A 114 -9.34 5.93 -12.12
N GLU A 115 -9.39 7.24 -12.24
CA GLU A 115 -10.39 8.10 -11.59
C GLU A 115 -11.81 7.88 -12.11
N ASN A 116 -11.99 7.29 -13.29
CA ASN A 116 -13.29 7.07 -13.91
C ASN A 116 -13.97 5.78 -13.45
N LEU A 117 -13.20 4.83 -12.95
CA LEU A 117 -13.69 3.56 -12.43
C LEU A 117 -14.35 3.76 -11.05
N THR A 118 -15.25 2.84 -10.70
CA THR A 118 -15.74 2.73 -9.33
C THR A 118 -14.74 1.94 -8.48
N VAL A 119 -14.88 2.06 -7.16
CA VAL A 119 -14.13 1.25 -6.19
C VAL A 119 -14.25 -0.24 -6.52
N PHE A 120 -15.49 -0.70 -6.76
CA PHE A 120 -15.76 -2.09 -7.13
C PHE A 120 -15.07 -2.50 -8.44
N GLN A 121 -15.21 -1.71 -9.51
CA GLN A 121 -14.59 -1.99 -10.80
C GLN A 121 -13.06 -2.07 -10.71
N THR A 122 -12.44 -1.15 -9.95
CA THR A 122 -10.98 -1.13 -9.75
C THR A 122 -10.46 -2.44 -9.16
N ILE A 123 -11.25 -3.10 -8.31
CA ILE A 123 -10.87 -4.37 -7.69
C ILE A 123 -11.29 -5.57 -8.56
N ASP A 124 -12.47 -5.52 -9.21
CA ASP A 124 -12.95 -6.60 -10.10
C ASP A 124 -12.00 -6.82 -11.28
N ASP A 125 -11.38 -5.74 -11.80
CA ASP A 125 -10.42 -5.81 -12.91
C ASP A 125 -9.14 -6.63 -12.58
N VAL A 126 -8.75 -6.68 -11.30
CA VAL A 126 -7.54 -7.38 -10.86
C VAL A 126 -7.84 -8.69 -10.12
N ALA A 127 -9.03 -8.83 -9.57
CA ALA A 127 -9.43 -10.00 -8.80
C ALA A 127 -9.55 -11.26 -9.68
N LYS A 128 -8.94 -12.36 -9.24
CA LYS A 128 -8.95 -13.65 -9.94
C LYS A 128 -9.48 -14.77 -9.06
N GLY A 129 -10.05 -15.79 -9.69
CA GLY A 129 -10.48 -17.01 -9.00
C GLY A 129 -11.51 -16.75 -7.92
N GLU A 130 -11.34 -17.40 -6.77
CA GLU A 130 -12.28 -17.31 -5.63
C GLU A 130 -12.38 -15.91 -5.01
N ILE A 131 -11.33 -15.09 -5.14
CA ILE A 131 -11.30 -13.74 -4.59
C ILE A 131 -12.38 -12.88 -5.26
N ARG A 132 -12.63 -13.08 -6.55
CA ARG A 132 -13.65 -12.37 -7.29
C ARG A 132 -15.04 -12.51 -6.67
N ASN A 133 -15.36 -13.67 -6.13
CA ASN A 133 -16.64 -13.92 -5.45
C ASN A 133 -16.72 -13.24 -4.07
N LYS A 134 -15.59 -12.84 -3.50
CA LYS A 134 -15.47 -12.23 -2.16
C LYS A 134 -15.10 -10.75 -2.20
N ILE A 135 -15.18 -10.10 -3.38
CA ILE A 135 -14.80 -8.68 -3.51
C ILE A 135 -15.56 -7.80 -2.52
N ARG A 136 -16.86 -8.05 -2.32
CA ARG A 136 -17.67 -7.23 -1.39
C ARG A 136 -17.24 -7.39 0.06
N ASP A 137 -16.90 -8.60 0.47
CA ASP A 137 -16.39 -8.87 1.82
C ASP A 137 -15.02 -8.21 2.01
N LEU A 138 -14.17 -8.27 0.98
CA LEU A 138 -12.88 -7.63 0.96
C LEU A 138 -13.01 -6.10 1.05
N LEU A 139 -13.87 -5.50 0.23
CA LEU A 139 -14.15 -4.07 0.27
C LEU A 139 -14.73 -3.64 1.62
N GLY A 140 -15.64 -4.43 2.19
CA GLY A 140 -16.18 -4.20 3.52
C GLY A 140 -15.10 -4.17 4.60
N ALA A 141 -14.17 -5.11 4.55
CA ALA A 141 -13.04 -5.18 5.48
C ALA A 141 -12.12 -3.95 5.40
N PHE A 142 -12.08 -3.25 4.26
CA PHE A 142 -11.32 -2.01 4.04
C PHE A 142 -12.17 -0.74 4.12
N MET A 143 -13.33 -0.79 4.76
CA MET A 143 -14.23 0.35 4.94
C MET A 143 -14.86 0.90 3.64
N PHE A 144 -15.11 0.02 2.68
CA PHE A 144 -15.92 0.27 1.48
C PHE A 144 -17.14 -0.66 1.44
N GLY A 145 -17.73 -0.95 2.61
CA GLY A 145 -18.66 -2.06 2.80
C GLY A 145 -20.09 -1.80 2.35
N GLY A 146 -20.47 -0.56 2.07
CA GLY A 146 -21.81 -0.24 1.59
C GLY A 146 -21.95 -0.33 0.07
N PRO A 147 -23.16 -0.56 -0.45
CA PRO A 147 -23.40 -0.46 -1.90
C PRO A 147 -23.01 0.90 -2.45
N GLU A 148 -23.28 1.97 -1.71
CA GLU A 148 -22.94 3.34 -2.09
C GLU A 148 -21.41 3.53 -2.10
N GLU A 149 -20.70 3.06 -1.07
CA GLU A 149 -19.25 3.17 -0.95
C GLU A 149 -18.53 2.43 -2.08
N SER A 150 -18.95 1.21 -2.37
CA SER A 150 -18.35 0.38 -3.42
C SER A 150 -18.62 0.91 -4.84
N MET A 151 -19.70 1.67 -5.03
CA MET A 151 -20.06 2.27 -6.32
C MET A 151 -19.54 3.71 -6.50
N LYS A 152 -18.94 4.31 -5.48
CA LYS A 152 -18.27 5.61 -5.62
C LYS A 152 -17.18 5.54 -6.68
N LYS A 153 -17.05 6.59 -7.48
CA LYS A 153 -15.92 6.73 -8.42
C LYS A 153 -14.65 7.09 -7.67
N VAL A 154 -13.53 6.58 -8.13
CA VAL A 154 -12.20 6.85 -7.54
C VAL A 154 -11.92 8.35 -7.42
N LYS A 155 -12.38 9.16 -8.39
CA LYS A 155 -12.19 10.62 -8.37
C LYS A 155 -12.79 11.35 -7.16
N VAL A 156 -13.83 10.80 -6.54
CA VAL A 156 -14.49 11.43 -5.38
C VAL A 156 -13.94 10.96 -4.04
N LEU A 157 -13.04 9.99 -4.05
CA LEU A 157 -12.40 9.45 -2.85
C LEU A 157 -11.41 10.46 -2.27
N SER A 158 -11.35 10.52 -0.95
CA SER A 158 -10.28 11.21 -0.21
C SER A 158 -8.92 10.55 -0.47
N GLY A 159 -7.82 11.24 -0.14
CA GLY A 159 -6.48 10.70 -0.29
C GLY A 159 -6.27 9.39 0.51
N GLY A 160 -6.81 9.32 1.73
CA GLY A 160 -6.76 8.11 2.57
C GLY A 160 -7.53 6.93 1.97
N GLU A 161 -8.73 7.17 1.42
CA GLU A 161 -9.52 6.16 0.73
C GLU A 161 -8.84 5.65 -0.53
N ARG A 162 -8.28 6.56 -1.35
CA ARG A 162 -7.49 6.16 -2.53
C ARG A 162 -6.29 5.29 -2.14
N THR A 163 -5.60 5.63 -1.05
CA THR A 163 -4.48 4.84 -0.54
C THR A 163 -4.92 3.45 -0.09
N ARG A 164 -6.04 3.33 0.63
CA ARG A 164 -6.62 2.02 1.02
C ARG A 164 -7.01 1.20 -0.21
N LEU A 165 -7.67 1.82 -1.20
CA LEU A 165 -8.05 1.13 -2.44
C LEU A 165 -6.83 0.63 -3.22
N ALA A 166 -5.78 1.45 -3.32
CA ALA A 166 -4.52 1.06 -3.95
C ALA A 166 -3.83 -0.10 -3.20
N MET A 167 -3.94 -0.13 -1.88
CA MET A 167 -3.44 -1.24 -1.06
C MET A 167 -4.20 -2.54 -1.34
N ILE A 168 -5.53 -2.49 -1.43
CA ILE A 168 -6.33 -3.68 -1.80
C ILE A 168 -5.88 -4.20 -3.17
N LYS A 169 -5.74 -3.31 -4.15
CA LYS A 169 -5.30 -3.68 -5.51
C LYS A 169 -3.92 -4.35 -5.52
N LEU A 170 -3.01 -3.96 -4.63
CA LEU A 170 -1.68 -4.56 -4.52
C LEU A 170 -1.71 -5.95 -3.88
N LEU A 171 -2.67 -6.20 -2.98
CA LEU A 171 -2.77 -7.45 -2.23
C LEU A 171 -3.43 -8.59 -3.04
N LEU A 172 -4.02 -8.29 -4.21
CA LEU A 172 -4.70 -9.22 -5.12
C LEU A 172 -3.83 -9.64 -6.28
#